data_85eeabc2e8c2844de2c8a59b9d0628ae
#
_entry.id   85eeabc2e8c2844de2c8a59b9d0628ae
#
_cell.length_a   1.000
_cell.length_b   1.000
_cell.length_c   1.000
_cell.angle_alpha   90.00
_cell.angle_beta   90.00
_cell.angle_gamma   90.00
#
_symmetry.space_group_name_H-M   'P 1'
#
loop_
_entity.id
_entity.type
_entity.pdbx_description
1 polymer ?
#
loop_
_entity_poly.entity_id
_entity_poly.type
_entity_poly.pdbx_seq_one_letter_code
_entity_poly.pdbx_strand_id
1 'polypeptide(L)'
;MVKDLTDNEAWRVYHAGVGFPKWLILNTSAAETNDSSVFDNVPTSSGFLVGSANPVNNATHEYIAYCFAEKTGYSRFDSYTGNGNADGTFVYTGFKPAWVLTKETSGTSSWDM
;
A
#
# COMPACT_ATOMS: atom_id res chain seq x y z
N MET A 1 4.15 -2.29 -4.35
CA MET A 1 4.06 -0.91 -4.88
C MET A 1 4.52 -0.92 -6.33
N VAL A 2 3.88 -0.16 -7.20
CA VAL A 2 4.21 -0.07 -8.64
C VAL A 2 4.42 1.39 -9.03
N LYS A 3 5.44 1.66 -9.83
CA LYS A 3 5.76 2.98 -10.39
C LYS A 3 5.96 2.88 -11.89
N ASP A 4 5.28 3.72 -12.64
CA ASP A 4 5.56 4.00 -14.03
C ASP A 4 6.88 4.78 -14.16
N LEU A 5 7.81 4.29 -14.96
CA LEU A 5 9.12 4.91 -15.18
C LEU A 5 9.14 5.82 -16.40
N THR A 6 8.13 5.74 -17.25
CA THR A 6 8.02 6.49 -18.50
C THR A 6 7.28 7.81 -18.29
N ASP A 7 6.19 7.78 -17.53
CA ASP A 7 5.36 8.96 -17.24
C ASP A 7 5.45 9.41 -15.77
N ASN A 8 5.04 10.67 -15.54
CA ASN A 8 4.98 11.26 -14.19
C ASN A 8 3.73 10.79 -13.42
N GLU A 9 3.49 9.47 -13.42
CA GLU A 9 2.42 8.85 -12.66
C GLU A 9 2.82 8.67 -11.18
N ALA A 10 1.84 8.70 -10.30
CA ALA A 10 2.06 8.46 -8.88
C ALA A 10 2.33 6.97 -8.58
N TRP A 11 2.99 6.68 -7.47
CA TRP A 11 3.18 5.33 -6.97
C TRP A 11 1.86 4.69 -6.55
N ARG A 12 1.51 3.56 -7.11
CA ARG A 12 0.33 2.76 -6.74
C ARG A 12 0.71 1.71 -5.71
N VAL A 13 -0.04 1.67 -4.62
CA VAL A 13 0.25 0.78 -3.49
C VAL A 13 -0.94 -0.13 -3.21
N TYR A 14 -0.75 -1.44 -3.32
CA TYR A 14 -1.62 -2.41 -2.68
C TYR A 14 -1.12 -2.67 -1.26
N HIS A 15 -2.02 -2.76 -0.30
CA HIS A 15 -1.74 -3.16 1.07
C HIS A 15 -2.82 -4.14 1.55
N ALA A 16 -2.41 -5.25 2.17
CA ALA A 16 -3.36 -6.28 2.63
C ALA A 16 -4.40 -5.74 3.61
N GLY A 17 -4.03 -4.78 4.46
CA GLY A 17 -4.93 -4.15 5.42
C GLY A 17 -6.04 -3.29 4.82
N VAL A 18 -5.92 -2.81 3.57
CA VAL A 18 -7.03 -2.13 2.87
C VAL A 18 -7.85 -3.13 2.04
N GLY A 19 -7.23 -4.23 1.61
CA GLY A 19 -7.88 -5.30 0.84
C GLY A 19 -8.21 -4.92 -0.61
N PHE A 20 -8.45 -5.94 -1.43
CA PHE A 20 -8.92 -5.79 -2.82
C PHE A 20 -10.40 -5.34 -2.83
N PRO A 21 -10.82 -4.47 -3.75
CA PRO A 21 -10.07 -3.87 -4.87
C PRO A 21 -9.43 -2.50 -4.55
N LYS A 22 -9.14 -2.21 -3.31
CA LYS A 22 -8.65 -0.91 -2.88
C LYS A 22 -7.14 -0.77 -3.03
N TRP A 23 -6.70 0.48 -3.22
CA TRP A 23 -5.29 0.85 -3.31
C TRP A 23 -5.04 2.27 -2.78
N LEU A 24 -3.77 2.59 -2.55
CA LEU A 24 -3.30 3.86 -2.02
C LEU A 24 -2.29 4.51 -2.98
N ILE A 25 -2.01 5.79 -2.76
CA ILE A 25 -0.96 6.54 -3.47
C ILE A 25 0.12 6.94 -2.46
N LEU A 26 1.38 6.50 -2.69
CA LEU A 26 2.46 6.73 -1.73
C LEU A 26 2.88 8.21 -1.64
N ASN A 27 2.91 8.91 -2.74
CA ASN A 27 3.41 10.28 -2.83
C ASN A 27 2.32 11.36 -2.73
N THR A 28 1.17 11.01 -2.16
CA THR A 28 0.08 11.97 -1.89
C THR A 28 -0.58 11.69 -0.54
N SER A 29 -1.40 12.65 -0.07
CA SER A 29 -2.24 12.48 1.11
C SER A 29 -3.60 11.81 0.83
N ALA A 30 -3.90 11.42 -0.41
CA ALA A 30 -5.20 10.86 -0.79
C ALA A 30 -5.59 9.66 0.09
N ALA A 31 -6.89 9.55 0.39
CA ALA A 31 -7.49 8.37 0.99
C ALA A 31 -7.39 7.15 0.06
N GLU A 32 -7.80 5.98 0.55
CA GLU A 32 -7.91 4.79 -0.28
C GLU A 32 -8.86 4.98 -1.45
N THR A 33 -8.53 4.42 -2.60
CA THR A 33 -9.40 4.37 -3.78
C THR A 33 -9.96 2.97 -3.94
N ASN A 34 -11.26 2.86 -4.16
CA ASN A 34 -11.95 1.58 -4.37
C ASN A 34 -12.19 1.37 -5.87
N ASP A 35 -11.24 0.71 -6.52
CA ASP A 35 -11.26 0.50 -7.98
C ASP A 35 -10.32 -0.64 -8.37
N SER A 36 -10.82 -1.64 -9.11
CA SER A 36 -10.06 -2.81 -9.56
C SER A 36 -9.17 -2.56 -10.80
N SER A 37 -9.18 -1.35 -11.37
CA SER A 37 -8.43 -1.06 -12.59
C SER A 37 -6.90 -1.03 -12.39
N VAL A 38 -6.42 -0.82 -11.16
CA VAL A 38 -4.98 -0.77 -10.83
C VAL A 38 -4.44 -2.16 -10.45
N PHE A 39 -5.09 -2.84 -9.53
CA PHE A 39 -4.76 -4.23 -9.17
C PHE A 39 -5.97 -5.11 -9.45
N ASP A 40 -5.76 -6.22 -10.15
CA ASP A 40 -6.86 -7.06 -10.67
C ASP A 40 -7.29 -8.16 -9.68
N ASN A 41 -6.45 -8.49 -8.70
CA ASN A 41 -6.80 -9.44 -7.63
C ASN A 41 -5.95 -9.23 -6.36
N VAL A 42 -6.24 -10.06 -5.35
CA VAL A 42 -5.40 -10.17 -4.15
C VAL A 42 -4.06 -10.81 -4.53
N PRO A 43 -2.91 -10.19 -4.21
CA PRO A 43 -1.61 -10.80 -4.40
C PRO A 43 -1.46 -12.15 -3.69
N THR A 44 -0.75 -13.06 -4.32
CA THR A 44 -0.46 -14.42 -3.81
C THR A 44 0.98 -14.51 -3.30
N SER A 45 1.39 -15.68 -2.81
CA SER A 45 2.77 -15.95 -2.41
C SER A 45 3.78 -15.96 -3.58
N SER A 46 3.30 -16.02 -4.83
CA SER A 46 4.12 -16.15 -6.04
C SER A 46 3.98 -14.97 -7.01
N GLY A 47 3.01 -14.08 -6.82
CA GLY A 47 2.82 -12.95 -7.75
C GLY A 47 1.60 -12.10 -7.46
N PHE A 48 1.45 -11.06 -8.26
CA PHE A 48 0.29 -10.18 -8.27
C PHE A 48 -0.12 -9.87 -9.71
N LEU A 49 -1.37 -9.49 -9.92
CA LEU A 49 -1.88 -9.05 -11.21
C LEU A 49 -2.16 -7.54 -11.16
N VAL A 50 -1.73 -6.85 -12.22
CA VAL A 50 -2.11 -5.47 -12.49
C VAL A 50 -3.37 -5.43 -13.33
N GLY A 51 -4.18 -4.41 -13.12
CA GLY A 51 -5.38 -4.16 -13.93
C GLY A 51 -5.05 -3.47 -15.25
N SER A 52 -6.05 -2.84 -15.84
CA SER A 52 -5.95 -2.20 -17.18
C SER A 52 -5.61 -0.70 -17.13
N ALA A 53 -5.46 -0.12 -15.94
CA ALA A 53 -5.20 1.31 -15.81
C ALA A 53 -3.80 1.70 -16.31
N ASN A 54 -3.70 2.79 -17.06
CA ASN A 54 -2.43 3.31 -17.61
C ASN A 54 -1.29 3.45 -16.58
N PRO A 55 -1.55 3.90 -15.33
CA PRO A 55 -0.49 4.02 -14.32
C PRO A 55 0.23 2.72 -13.96
N VAL A 56 -0.27 1.56 -14.36
CA VAL A 56 0.30 0.24 -14.05
C VAL A 56 0.40 -0.70 -15.26
N ASN A 57 -0.25 -0.38 -16.40
CA ASN A 57 -0.33 -1.31 -17.55
C ASN A 57 -0.56 -0.59 -18.89
N ASN A 58 0.24 0.41 -19.23
CA ASN A 58 0.28 1.01 -20.55
C ASN A 58 1.25 0.22 -21.43
N ALA A 59 0.84 -0.15 -22.64
CA ALA A 59 1.59 -1.03 -23.56
C ALA A 59 2.97 -0.51 -23.98
N THR A 60 3.24 0.79 -23.85
CA THR A 60 4.50 1.43 -24.27
C THR A 60 5.35 1.90 -23.10
N HIS A 61 4.92 1.65 -21.86
CA HIS A 61 5.59 2.13 -20.66
C HIS A 61 6.39 1.04 -19.96
N GLU A 62 7.42 1.44 -19.25
CA GLU A 62 8.20 0.59 -18.35
C GLU A 62 7.80 0.82 -16.89
N TYR A 63 7.82 -0.24 -16.10
CA TYR A 63 7.38 -0.21 -14.70
C TYR A 63 8.40 -0.86 -13.78
N ILE A 64 8.47 -0.38 -12.54
CA ILE A 64 9.17 -1.05 -11.45
C ILE A 64 8.17 -1.43 -10.35
N ALA A 65 8.32 -2.63 -9.79
CA ALA A 65 7.52 -3.09 -8.67
C ALA A 65 8.39 -3.44 -7.46
N TYR A 66 7.97 -2.97 -6.28
CA TYR A 66 8.55 -3.38 -5.00
C TYR A 66 7.51 -4.23 -4.26
N CYS A 67 7.91 -5.48 -3.95
CA CYS A 67 7.08 -6.44 -3.25
C CYS A 67 7.66 -6.70 -1.86
N PHE A 68 6.80 -6.61 -0.85
CA PHE A 68 7.15 -6.85 0.55
C PHE A 68 6.27 -7.96 1.10
N ALA A 69 6.83 -8.81 1.94
CA ALA A 69 6.09 -9.88 2.61
C ALA A 69 6.30 -9.80 4.13
N GLU A 70 5.31 -10.26 4.88
CA GLU A 70 5.47 -10.45 6.31
C GLU A 70 6.50 -11.54 6.60
N LYS A 71 7.32 -11.30 7.61
CA LYS A 71 8.27 -12.29 8.14
C LYS A 71 8.33 -12.16 9.66
N THR A 72 8.03 -13.24 10.35
CA THR A 72 8.05 -13.30 11.81
C THR A 72 9.39 -12.77 12.37
N GLY A 73 9.30 -11.83 13.31
CA GLY A 73 10.46 -11.21 13.94
C GLY A 73 11.19 -10.17 13.08
N TYR A 74 10.73 -9.86 11.87
CA TYR A 74 11.41 -8.95 10.95
C TYR A 74 10.51 -7.90 10.32
N SER A 75 9.37 -8.29 9.74
CA SER A 75 8.45 -7.35 9.06
C SER A 75 6.99 -7.68 9.33
N ARG A 76 6.17 -6.64 9.52
CA ARG A 76 4.74 -6.72 9.74
C ARG A 76 4.01 -5.72 8.86
N PHE A 77 2.95 -6.15 8.18
CA PHE A 77 2.06 -5.34 7.34
C PHE A 77 0.62 -5.54 7.83
N ASP A 78 0.10 -4.60 8.59
CA ASP A 78 -1.21 -4.73 9.23
C ASP A 78 -2.00 -3.42 9.20
N SER A 79 -3.20 -3.44 9.72
CA SER A 79 -4.05 -2.27 9.93
C SER A 79 -4.51 -2.20 11.38
N TYR A 80 -4.82 -1.00 11.85
CA TYR A 80 -5.40 -0.78 13.17
C TYR A 80 -6.42 0.36 13.11
N THR A 81 -7.30 0.42 14.09
CA THR A 81 -8.24 1.54 14.26
C THR A 81 -7.73 2.46 15.36
N GLY A 82 -7.65 3.76 15.06
CA GLY A 82 -7.32 4.78 16.06
C GLY A 82 -8.41 4.85 17.15
N ASN A 83 -8.00 5.11 18.40
CA ASN A 83 -8.92 5.24 19.54
C ASN A 83 -9.20 6.69 19.94
N GLY A 84 -8.54 7.67 19.30
CA GLY A 84 -8.69 9.11 19.58
C GLY A 84 -8.14 9.58 20.93
N ASN A 85 -7.40 8.76 21.64
CA ASN A 85 -6.83 9.08 22.96
C ASN A 85 -5.33 9.37 22.88
N ALA A 86 -4.82 10.13 23.86
CA ALA A 86 -3.38 10.35 24.02
C ALA A 86 -2.62 9.05 24.33
N ASP A 87 -3.28 8.10 25.02
CA ASP A 87 -2.83 6.70 25.14
C ASP A 87 -3.36 5.93 23.91
N GLY A 88 -2.58 5.96 22.83
CA GLY A 88 -2.96 5.48 21.50
C GLY A 88 -3.19 3.96 21.43
N THR A 89 -3.71 3.50 20.30
CA THR A 89 -3.95 2.08 20.06
C THR A 89 -2.63 1.29 20.10
N PHE A 90 -2.59 0.21 20.88
CA PHE A 90 -1.47 -0.71 20.89
C PHE A 90 -1.47 -1.57 19.61
N VAL A 91 -0.34 -1.56 18.89
CA VAL A 91 -0.14 -2.36 17.68
C VAL A 91 0.93 -3.40 17.93
N TYR A 92 0.54 -4.68 17.97
CA TYR A 92 1.47 -5.77 18.20
C TYR A 92 2.23 -6.12 16.92
N THR A 93 3.54 -6.04 16.94
CA THR A 93 4.40 -6.34 15.80
C THR A 93 5.14 -7.68 15.92
N GLY A 94 5.31 -8.19 17.16
CA GLY A 94 6.09 -9.40 17.45
C GLY A 94 7.61 -9.18 17.48
N PHE A 95 8.09 -7.95 17.32
CA PHE A 95 9.50 -7.55 17.38
C PHE A 95 9.59 -6.05 17.69
N LYS A 96 10.79 -5.55 17.97
CA LYS A 96 11.05 -4.11 18.14
C LYS A 96 11.28 -3.49 16.76
N PRO A 97 10.33 -2.70 16.21
CA PRO A 97 10.51 -2.08 14.91
C PRO A 97 11.65 -1.04 14.94
N ALA A 98 12.48 -1.04 13.90
CA ALA A 98 13.47 -0.01 13.64
C ALA A 98 12.92 1.09 12.73
N TRP A 99 11.86 0.76 11.97
CA TRP A 99 11.17 1.67 11.06
C TRP A 99 9.69 1.34 11.02
N VAL A 100 8.86 2.38 10.98
CA VAL A 100 7.40 2.28 10.90
C VAL A 100 6.92 3.25 9.83
N LEU A 101 6.00 2.80 8.98
CA LEU A 101 5.31 3.64 8.01
C LEU A 101 3.81 3.49 8.22
N THR A 102 3.11 4.60 8.45
CA THR A 102 1.68 4.61 8.68
C THR A 102 0.95 5.47 7.66
N LYS A 103 -0.30 5.12 7.35
CA LYS A 103 -1.19 5.88 6.47
C LYS A 103 -2.62 5.76 6.96
N GLU A 104 -3.27 6.90 7.17
CA GLU A 104 -4.72 6.94 7.30
C GLU A 104 -5.37 6.56 5.96
N THR A 105 -6.22 5.55 5.97
CA THR A 105 -6.84 5.02 4.74
C THR A 105 -8.19 5.69 4.44
N SER A 106 -8.93 6.09 5.45
CA SER A 106 -10.26 6.70 5.34
C SER A 106 -10.25 8.22 5.10
N GLY A 107 -9.13 8.88 5.31
CA GLY A 107 -8.99 10.33 5.22
C GLY A 107 -7.78 10.79 4.41
N THR A 108 -7.66 12.11 4.28
CA THR A 108 -6.58 12.77 3.51
C THR A 108 -5.43 13.18 4.41
N SER A 109 -4.68 12.22 4.94
CA SER A 109 -3.47 12.46 5.73
C SER A 109 -2.23 12.01 4.98
N SER A 110 -1.08 12.64 5.24
CA SER A 110 0.20 12.22 4.70
C SER A 110 0.58 10.82 5.19
N TRP A 111 1.57 10.23 4.55
CA TRP A 111 2.29 9.07 5.08
C TRP A 111 3.25 9.56 6.18
N ASP A 112 3.26 8.89 7.31
CA ASP A 112 4.11 9.20 8.46
C ASP A 112 5.14 8.10 8.68
N MET A 113 6.39 8.51 8.99
CA MET A 113 7.54 7.63 9.24
C MET A 113 8.17 7.93 10.59
#